data_50a6dfd0f58b03f25068501a910a5271
#
_entry.id   50a6dfd0f58b03f25068501a910a5271
#
_cell.length_a   1.000
_cell.length_b   1.000
_cell.length_c   1.000
_cell.angle_alpha   90.00
_cell.angle_beta   90.00
_cell.angle_gamma   90.00
#
_symmetry.space_group_name_H-M   'P 1'
#
loop_
_entity.id
_entity.type
_entity.pdbx_description
1 polymer ?
#
loop_
_entity_poly.entity_id
_entity_poly.type
_entity_poly.pdbx_seq_one_letter_code
_entity_poly.pdbx_strand_id
1 'polypeptide(L)'
;MDLEKEVRALYLNNRRIKNGFQFTVPSPGTYPYQWLWDSCFHAIVLSHFDPESAKKELLSLLSRQLPDGMVPHVIFWKQGLIRPYEWGWGKDDIGSITQPPMLAYAAWEIHRRAPDGAFLEKIYPQLLAYY
;
A
#
# COMPACT_ATOMS: atom_id res chain seq x y z
N MET A 1 14.75 25.50 -1.56
CA MET A 1 13.96 24.31 -1.98
C MET A 1 12.98 24.00 -0.84
N ASP A 2 11.69 23.93 -1.13
CA ASP A 2 10.66 23.56 -0.16
C ASP A 2 10.45 22.05 -0.25
N LEU A 3 11.09 21.31 0.65
CA LEU A 3 11.07 19.85 0.64
C LEU A 3 9.65 19.29 0.76
N GLU A 4 8.81 19.88 1.60
CA GLU A 4 7.43 19.39 1.77
C GLU A 4 6.63 19.52 0.48
N LYS A 5 6.76 20.65 -0.22
CA LYS A 5 6.10 20.86 -1.52
C LYS A 5 6.55 19.83 -2.57
N GLU A 6 7.84 19.53 -2.63
CA GLU A 6 8.38 18.55 -3.56
C GLU A 6 7.89 17.13 -3.23
N VAL A 7 7.86 16.76 -1.96
CA VAL A 7 7.32 15.47 -1.51
C VAL A 7 5.84 15.34 -1.87
N ARG A 8 5.02 16.37 -1.58
CA ARG A 8 3.59 16.37 -1.94
C ARG A 8 3.38 16.20 -3.45
N ALA A 9 4.17 16.90 -4.26
CA ALA A 9 4.11 16.81 -5.71
C ALA A 9 4.48 15.40 -6.20
N LEU A 10 5.52 14.79 -5.64
CA LEU A 10 5.92 13.41 -5.93
C LEU A 10 4.78 12.42 -5.63
N TYR A 11 4.17 12.51 -4.45
CA TYR A 11 3.06 11.63 -4.08
C TYR A 11 1.83 11.81 -4.96
N LEU A 12 1.51 13.03 -5.37
CA LEU A 12 0.43 13.29 -6.34
C LEU A 12 0.72 12.65 -7.71
N ASN A 13 1.96 12.77 -8.19
CA ASN A 13 2.38 12.16 -9.45
C ASN A 13 2.32 10.62 -9.42
N ASN A 14 2.71 10.02 -8.30
CA ASN A 14 2.78 8.56 -8.14
C ASN A 14 1.45 7.92 -7.70
N ARG A 15 0.46 8.74 -7.31
CA ARG A 15 -0.86 8.27 -6.90
C ARG A 15 -1.60 7.59 -8.04
N ARG A 16 -2.27 6.50 -7.73
CA ARG A 16 -3.16 5.76 -8.64
C ARG A 16 -4.50 5.48 -7.96
N ILE A 17 -5.55 5.40 -8.77
CA ILE A 17 -6.88 4.98 -8.33
C ILE A 17 -7.33 3.86 -9.26
N LYS A 18 -7.59 2.69 -8.71
CA LYS A 18 -8.07 1.51 -9.44
C LYS A 18 -9.13 0.78 -8.62
N ASN A 19 -10.22 0.41 -9.26
CA ASN A 19 -11.31 -0.33 -8.64
C ASN A 19 -11.82 0.30 -7.33
N GLY A 20 -11.82 1.64 -7.23
CA GLY A 20 -12.20 2.37 -6.04
C GLY A 20 -11.13 2.48 -4.94
N PHE A 21 -9.97 1.85 -5.13
CA PHE A 21 -8.83 1.94 -4.20
C PHE A 21 -7.81 2.97 -4.66
N GLN A 22 -7.31 3.74 -3.69
CA GLN A 22 -6.22 4.69 -3.89
C GLN A 22 -4.94 4.13 -3.29
N PHE A 23 -3.85 4.21 -4.05
CA PHE A 23 -2.52 3.77 -3.63
C PHE A 23 -1.42 4.57 -4.35
N THR A 24 -0.20 4.39 -3.91
CA THR A 24 0.99 5.03 -4.48
C THR A 24 1.90 3.98 -5.10
N VAL A 25 2.38 4.24 -6.34
CA VAL A 25 3.39 3.40 -6.97
C VAL A 25 4.79 3.97 -6.68
N PRO A 26 5.82 3.12 -6.46
CA PRO A 26 7.17 3.61 -6.18
C PRO A 26 7.75 4.43 -7.34
N SER A 27 7.53 3.99 -8.57
CA SER A 27 7.97 4.69 -9.78
C SER A 27 7.02 4.40 -10.94
N PRO A 28 6.35 5.40 -11.50
CA PRO A 28 5.43 5.19 -12.63
C PRO A 28 6.02 4.49 -13.84
N GLY A 29 7.32 4.69 -14.10
CA GLY A 29 8.02 4.09 -15.24
C GLY A 29 8.64 2.73 -14.95
N THR A 30 9.23 2.55 -13.77
CA THR A 30 10.03 1.36 -13.45
C THR A 30 9.28 0.37 -12.56
N TYR A 31 8.52 0.88 -11.58
CA TYR A 31 7.74 0.09 -10.64
C TYR A 31 6.28 0.58 -10.60
N PRO A 32 5.50 0.32 -11.66
CA PRO A 32 4.17 0.93 -11.85
C PRO A 32 3.06 0.26 -11.04
N TYR A 33 3.39 -0.68 -10.17
CA TYR A 33 2.45 -1.47 -9.37
C TYR A 33 2.49 -1.07 -7.90
N GLN A 34 1.52 -1.55 -7.12
CA GLN A 34 1.53 -1.39 -5.68
C GLN A 34 2.36 -2.50 -5.04
N TRP A 35 3.39 -2.12 -4.28
CA TRP A 35 4.25 -3.03 -3.54
C TRP A 35 3.99 -2.91 -2.04
N LEU A 36 4.01 -4.03 -1.32
CA LEU A 36 3.57 -4.10 0.08
C LEU A 36 4.40 -3.18 0.99
N TRP A 37 5.70 -3.40 1.09
CA TRP A 37 6.50 -2.61 2.03
C TRP A 37 6.68 -1.16 1.58
N ASP A 38 6.74 -0.92 0.27
CA ASP A 38 6.73 0.44 -0.29
C ASP A 38 5.48 1.20 0.11
N SER A 39 4.31 0.58 -0.02
CA SER A 39 3.05 1.16 0.44
C SER A 39 3.04 1.44 1.95
N CYS A 40 3.66 0.59 2.76
CA CYS A 40 3.82 0.86 4.18
C CYS A 40 4.71 2.09 4.43
N PHE A 41 5.83 2.24 3.73
CA PHE A 41 6.66 3.43 3.81
C PHE A 41 5.95 4.68 3.26
N HIS A 42 5.22 4.53 2.15
CA HIS A 42 4.38 5.61 1.62
C HIS A 42 3.34 6.07 2.66
N ALA A 43 2.67 5.13 3.33
CA ALA A 43 1.69 5.43 4.37
C ALA A 43 2.33 6.18 5.56
N ILE A 44 3.53 5.78 5.98
CA ILE A 44 4.27 6.48 7.04
C ILE A 44 4.57 7.92 6.63
N VAL A 45 5.09 8.15 5.42
CA VAL A 45 5.37 9.51 4.93
C VAL A 45 4.09 10.32 4.78
N LEU A 46 3.06 9.75 4.14
CA LEU A 46 1.76 10.40 3.97
C LEU A 46 1.12 10.80 5.31
N SER A 47 1.32 10.02 6.37
CA SER A 47 0.75 10.32 7.70
C SER A 47 1.20 11.67 8.28
N HIS A 48 2.29 12.25 7.77
CA HIS A 48 2.77 13.57 8.19
C HIS A 48 1.96 14.73 7.60
N PHE A 49 1.30 14.53 6.46
CA PHE A 49 0.62 15.63 5.77
C PHE A 49 -0.71 15.28 5.10
N ASP A 50 -1.03 14.00 4.93
CA ASP A 50 -2.28 13.49 4.35
C ASP A 50 -2.65 12.14 4.98
N PRO A 51 -3.06 12.12 6.27
CA PRO A 51 -3.39 10.87 6.99
C PRO A 51 -4.48 10.05 6.32
N GLU A 52 -5.43 10.68 5.63
CA GLU A 52 -6.49 9.97 4.94
C GLU A 52 -5.95 9.17 3.74
N SER A 53 -5.01 9.73 2.99
CA SER A 53 -4.32 8.98 1.94
C SER A 53 -3.44 7.87 2.52
N ALA A 54 -2.82 8.08 3.69
CA ALA A 54 -2.06 7.05 4.39
C ALA A 54 -2.93 5.84 4.76
N LYS A 55 -4.14 6.07 5.29
CA LYS A 55 -5.11 5.00 5.59
C LYS A 55 -5.54 4.25 4.33
N LYS A 56 -5.80 4.97 3.24
CA LYS A 56 -6.19 4.37 1.95
C LYS A 56 -5.10 3.47 1.39
N GLU A 57 -3.82 3.82 1.59
CA GLU A 57 -2.68 3.01 1.20
C GLU A 57 -2.72 1.62 1.85
N LEU A 58 -2.96 1.54 3.16
CA LEU A 58 -3.09 0.26 3.87
C LEU A 58 -4.38 -0.48 3.51
N LEU A 59 -5.49 0.21 3.36
CA LEU A 59 -6.77 -0.41 2.98
C LEU A 59 -6.71 -1.04 1.60
N SER A 60 -5.98 -0.44 0.65
CA SER A 60 -5.79 -1.01 -0.68
C SER A 60 -4.98 -2.31 -0.64
N LEU A 61 -3.90 -2.37 0.17
CA LEU A 61 -3.14 -3.60 0.40
C LEU A 61 -4.01 -4.70 1.01
N LEU A 62 -4.69 -4.39 2.11
CA LEU A 62 -5.53 -5.33 2.86
C LEU A 62 -6.74 -5.83 2.06
N SER A 63 -7.19 -5.08 1.05
CA SER A 63 -8.25 -5.51 0.14
C SER A 63 -7.86 -6.74 -0.70
N ARG A 64 -6.57 -7.07 -0.76
CA ARG A 64 -6.02 -8.20 -1.51
C ARG A 64 -5.40 -9.27 -0.61
N GLN A 65 -5.67 -9.21 0.69
CA GLN A 65 -5.28 -10.26 1.62
C GLN A 65 -5.92 -11.58 1.25
N LEU A 66 -5.15 -12.65 1.27
CA LEU A 66 -5.62 -14.00 0.96
C LEU A 66 -6.32 -14.65 2.15
N PRO A 67 -7.11 -15.72 1.95
CA PRO A 67 -7.83 -16.41 3.02
C PRO A 67 -6.93 -16.99 4.13
N ASP A 68 -5.68 -17.27 3.82
CA ASP A 68 -4.66 -17.74 4.78
C ASP A 68 -4.00 -16.61 5.56
N GLY A 69 -4.40 -15.36 5.32
CA GLY A 69 -3.88 -14.16 5.96
C GLY A 69 -2.74 -13.49 5.21
N MET A 70 -2.13 -14.12 4.21
CA MET A 70 -1.02 -13.53 3.48
C MET A 70 -1.45 -12.26 2.73
N VAL A 71 -0.65 -11.21 2.85
CA VAL A 71 -0.76 -10.01 2.01
C VAL A 71 0.30 -10.10 0.91
N PRO A 72 -0.09 -10.05 -0.37
CA PRO A 72 0.84 -10.20 -1.49
C PRO A 72 1.90 -9.11 -1.53
N HIS A 73 3.13 -9.47 -1.91
CA HIS A 73 4.24 -8.51 -2.05
C HIS A 73 3.98 -7.46 -3.14
N VAL A 74 3.16 -7.79 -4.14
CA VAL A 74 2.77 -6.89 -5.23
C VAL A 74 1.32 -7.12 -5.64
N ILE A 75 0.63 -6.03 -5.96
CA ILE A 75 -0.70 -6.03 -6.56
C ILE A 75 -0.60 -5.31 -7.90
N PHE A 76 -0.94 -6.01 -8.98
CA PHE A 76 -0.82 -5.48 -10.35
C PHE A 76 -1.99 -4.57 -10.74
N TRP A 77 -3.15 -4.72 -10.09
CA TRP A 77 -4.37 -3.95 -10.34
C TRP A 77 -4.89 -4.05 -11.78
N LYS A 78 -4.58 -5.14 -12.48
CA LYS A 78 -4.93 -5.36 -13.89
C LYS A 78 -4.58 -4.16 -14.78
N GLN A 79 -3.40 -3.59 -14.57
CA GLN A 79 -2.91 -2.46 -15.33
C GLN A 79 -2.24 -2.93 -16.63
N GLY A 80 -3.01 -2.91 -17.74
CA GLY A 80 -2.48 -3.19 -19.07
C GLY A 80 -2.10 -4.65 -19.28
N LEU A 81 -1.14 -4.89 -20.17
CA LEU A 81 -0.55 -6.21 -20.39
C LEU A 81 0.33 -6.55 -19.19
N ILE A 82 -0.29 -7.13 -18.18
CA ILE A 82 0.42 -7.68 -17.06
C ILE A 82 1.23 -8.86 -17.60
N ARG A 83 2.51 -8.82 -17.33
CA ARG A 83 3.44 -9.91 -17.64
C ARG A 83 3.89 -10.56 -16.33
N PRO A 84 2.97 -11.14 -15.52
CA PRO A 84 3.31 -11.73 -14.23
C PRO A 84 4.34 -12.85 -14.38
N TYR A 85 4.29 -13.53 -15.54
CA TYR A 85 5.26 -14.58 -15.90
C TYR A 85 6.66 -14.05 -16.20
N GLU A 86 6.82 -12.79 -16.61
CA GLU A 86 8.15 -12.19 -16.80
C GLU A 86 8.90 -12.06 -15.48
N TRP A 87 8.14 -11.93 -14.39
CA TRP A 87 8.70 -11.82 -13.05
C TRP A 87 8.71 -13.16 -12.30
N GLY A 88 8.00 -14.17 -12.80
CA GLY A 88 7.88 -15.48 -12.16
C GLY A 88 7.20 -15.47 -10.78
N TRP A 89 6.60 -14.34 -10.37
CA TRP A 89 6.18 -14.09 -9.00
C TRP A 89 4.68 -13.89 -8.81
N GLY A 90 3.88 -14.02 -9.84
CA GLY A 90 2.49 -13.66 -9.73
C GLY A 90 1.52 -14.62 -10.40
N LYS A 91 0.31 -14.64 -9.88
CA LYS A 91 -0.87 -15.30 -10.43
C LYS A 91 -2.08 -14.40 -10.15
N ASP A 92 -2.97 -14.29 -11.13
CA ASP A 92 -4.28 -13.67 -10.95
C ASP A 92 -4.26 -12.22 -10.39
N ASP A 93 -3.39 -11.33 -10.85
CA ASP A 93 -3.31 -9.93 -10.45
C ASP A 93 -2.53 -9.65 -9.15
N ILE A 94 -1.96 -10.66 -8.51
CA ILE A 94 -1.18 -10.52 -7.28
C ILE A 94 0.10 -11.34 -7.29
N GLY A 95 1.06 -10.96 -6.47
CA GLY A 95 2.26 -11.76 -6.22
C GLY A 95 1.99 -13.00 -5.37
N SER A 96 2.85 -14.00 -5.51
CA SER A 96 2.71 -15.31 -4.83
C SER A 96 3.47 -15.42 -3.51
N ILE A 97 4.17 -14.38 -3.10
CA ILE A 97 4.93 -14.29 -1.85
C ILE A 97 4.56 -13.00 -1.10
N THR A 98 5.02 -12.85 0.13
CA THR A 98 4.93 -11.61 0.89
C THR A 98 6.27 -10.89 0.97
N GLN A 99 6.29 -9.69 1.51
CA GLN A 99 7.48 -8.89 1.84
C GLN A 99 7.61 -8.72 3.36
N PRO A 100 8.70 -8.08 3.87
CA PRO A 100 8.84 -7.81 5.31
C PRO A 100 7.59 -7.18 5.92
N PRO A 101 7.13 -7.68 7.09
CA PRO A 101 5.82 -7.37 7.65
C PRO A 101 5.75 -5.97 8.29
N MET A 102 5.59 -4.94 7.49
CA MET A 102 5.58 -3.53 7.91
C MET A 102 4.18 -2.96 8.19
N LEU A 103 3.10 -3.72 7.92
CA LEU A 103 1.72 -3.22 8.00
C LEU A 103 1.33 -2.70 9.39
N ALA A 104 1.61 -3.48 10.45
CA ALA A 104 1.27 -3.07 11.81
C ALA A 104 2.07 -1.82 12.24
N TYR A 105 3.34 -1.74 11.86
CA TYR A 105 4.16 -0.56 12.13
C TYR A 105 3.63 0.69 11.40
N ALA A 106 3.26 0.56 10.14
CA ALA A 106 2.68 1.66 9.38
C ALA A 106 1.32 2.11 9.96
N ALA A 107 0.46 1.15 10.35
CA ALA A 107 -0.81 1.46 11.02
C ALA A 107 -0.61 2.20 12.34
N TRP A 108 0.38 1.79 13.13
CA TRP A 108 0.76 2.48 14.37
C TRP A 108 1.26 3.90 14.10
N GLU A 109 2.13 4.09 13.11
CA GLU A 109 2.67 5.41 12.76
C GLU A 109 1.58 6.37 12.26
N ILE A 110 0.58 5.88 11.53
CA ILE A 110 -0.61 6.67 11.14
C ILE A 110 -1.38 7.07 12.39
N HIS A 111 -1.73 6.10 13.25
CA HIS A 111 -2.52 6.36 14.46
C HIS A 111 -1.82 7.31 15.43
N ARG A 112 -0.51 7.18 15.59
CA ARG A 112 0.28 8.05 16.47
C ARG A 112 0.23 9.52 16.05
N ARG A 113 0.11 9.81 14.75
CA ARG A 113 0.04 11.17 14.19
C ARG A 113 -1.39 11.70 14.06
N ALA A 114 -2.30 10.83 13.67
CA ALA A 114 -3.72 11.13 13.48
C ALA A 114 -4.56 10.03 14.12
N PRO A 115 -4.78 10.08 15.44
CA PRO A 115 -5.52 9.04 16.17
C PRO A 115 -6.89 8.76 15.56
N ASP A 116 -7.12 7.49 15.20
CA ASP A 116 -8.38 7.01 14.64
C ASP A 116 -8.61 5.55 15.08
N GLY A 117 -9.38 5.41 16.17
CA GLY A 117 -9.72 4.10 16.73
C GLY A 117 -10.57 3.27 15.77
N ALA A 118 -11.51 3.89 15.06
CA ALA A 118 -12.38 3.18 14.12
C ALA A 118 -11.58 2.59 12.94
N PHE A 119 -10.57 3.30 12.47
CA PHE A 119 -9.65 2.77 11.45
C PHE A 119 -8.89 1.55 11.98
N LEU A 120 -8.32 1.63 13.19
CA LEU A 120 -7.61 0.50 13.79
C LEU A 120 -8.52 -0.71 14.01
N GLU A 121 -9.71 -0.52 14.57
CA GLU A 121 -10.70 -1.58 14.75
C GLU A 121 -11.05 -2.27 13.44
N LYS A 122 -11.20 -1.50 12.37
CA LYS A 122 -11.50 -2.00 11.03
C LYS A 122 -10.41 -2.92 10.47
N ILE A 123 -9.14 -2.56 10.64
CA ILE A 123 -8.02 -3.31 10.03
C ILE A 123 -7.41 -4.37 10.96
N TYR A 124 -7.70 -4.31 12.26
CA TYR A 124 -7.11 -5.18 13.27
C TYR A 124 -7.28 -6.68 12.98
N PRO A 125 -8.47 -7.19 12.59
CA PRO A 125 -8.62 -8.61 12.27
C PRO A 125 -7.72 -9.05 11.10
N GLN A 126 -7.52 -8.19 10.12
CA GLN A 126 -6.68 -8.47 8.96
C GLN A 126 -5.18 -8.44 9.34
N LEU A 127 -4.77 -7.51 10.20
CA LEU A 127 -3.42 -7.50 10.74
C LEU A 127 -3.15 -8.77 11.55
N LEU A 128 -4.08 -9.16 12.43
CA LEU A 128 -3.94 -10.37 13.23
C LEU A 128 -3.82 -11.64 12.38
N ALA A 129 -4.53 -11.70 11.26
CA ALA A 129 -4.44 -12.82 10.34
C ALA A 129 -3.12 -12.85 9.54
N TYR A 130 -2.48 -11.70 9.36
CA TYR A 130 -1.23 -11.57 8.60
C TYR A 130 0.01 -11.93 9.45
N TYR A 131 -0.03 -11.68 10.76
CA TYR A 131 1.08 -11.95 11.69
C TYR A 131 0.93 -13.27 12.44
#